data_405beaa502a7bccae295333d3299ccb2
#
_entry.id   405beaa502a7bccae295333d3299ccb2
#
_cell.length_a   1.000
_cell.length_b   1.000
_cell.length_c   1.000
_cell.angle_alpha   90.00
_cell.angle_beta   90.00
_cell.angle_gamma   90.00
#
_symmetry.space_group_name_H-M   'P 1'
#
loop_
_entity.id
_entity.type
_entity.pdbx_description
1 polymer ?
#
loop_
_entity_poly.entity_id
_entity_poly.type
_entity_poly.pdbx_seq_one_letter_code
_entity_poly.pdbx_strand_id
1 'polypeptide(L)'
;MSRSGKVTVVGAGFYGSTTALRLAEYDIFETVVLTDILEGKPEGLALDMNQSRSIEGFETKIVGATTTAEGAGYEATANSEVVVITAGLPRKPGMSRMDLIGVNAGIVRSVAENIAKHSPNAVIIVVSNPLDEMTALTQLATSFPKNRVMGQAGMLDTAR
;
A
#
# COMPACT_ATOMS: atom_id res chain seq x y z
N MET A 1 -0.08 -10.70 -21.99
CA MET A 1 -1.14 -9.70 -21.73
C MET A 1 -0.52 -8.33 -21.87
N SER A 2 -1.22 -7.33 -22.40
CA SER A 2 -0.70 -5.96 -22.39
C SER A 2 -0.77 -5.46 -20.94
N ARG A 3 0.32 -4.91 -20.42
CA ARG A 3 0.33 -4.21 -19.13
C ARG A 3 -0.54 -2.97 -19.22
N SER A 4 -1.21 -2.62 -18.14
CA SER A 4 -1.98 -1.39 -18.06
C SER A 4 -2.03 -0.85 -16.65
N GLY A 5 -2.13 0.45 -16.54
CA GLY A 5 -2.42 1.14 -15.30
C GLY A 5 -1.33 1.15 -14.25
N LYS A 6 -1.71 1.60 -13.07
CA LYS A 6 -0.83 1.80 -11.93
C LYS A 6 -1.39 1.12 -10.68
N VAL A 7 -0.53 0.45 -9.93
CA VAL A 7 -0.83 0.00 -8.57
C VAL A 7 0.07 0.71 -7.57
N THR A 8 -0.48 1.12 -6.45
CA THR A 8 0.28 1.69 -5.33
C THR A 8 0.28 0.75 -4.14
N VAL A 9 1.44 0.56 -3.53
CA VAL A 9 1.63 -0.12 -2.24
C VAL A 9 2.07 0.93 -1.22
N VAL A 10 1.26 1.14 -0.18
CA VAL A 10 1.55 2.09 0.89
C VAL A 10 2.12 1.36 2.09
N GLY A 11 3.35 1.72 2.45
CA GLY A 11 4.15 1.08 3.50
C GLY A 11 5.26 0.20 2.90
N ALA A 12 6.52 0.66 2.98
CA ALA A 12 7.70 -0.06 2.49
C ALA A 12 8.37 -0.92 3.59
N GLY A 13 7.54 -1.55 4.43
CA GLY A 13 7.96 -2.61 5.35
C GLY A 13 8.22 -3.92 4.62
N PHE A 14 8.57 -4.99 5.34
CA PHE A 14 8.82 -6.31 4.72
C PHE A 14 7.66 -6.79 3.86
N TYR A 15 6.43 -6.67 4.35
CA TYR A 15 5.26 -7.09 3.60
C TYR A 15 5.04 -6.23 2.35
N GLY A 16 5.04 -4.90 2.49
CA GLY A 16 4.77 -4.00 1.38
C GLY A 16 5.85 -4.04 0.31
N SER A 17 7.14 -4.06 0.67
CA SER A 17 8.22 -4.18 -0.31
C SER A 17 8.17 -5.50 -1.07
N THR A 18 7.90 -6.62 -0.38
CA THR A 18 7.70 -7.92 -1.03
C THR A 18 6.49 -7.90 -1.96
N THR A 19 5.37 -7.29 -1.52
CA THR A 19 4.18 -7.14 -2.35
C THR A 19 4.48 -6.34 -3.62
N ALA A 20 5.19 -5.22 -3.51
CA ALA A 20 5.57 -4.39 -4.65
C ALA A 20 6.45 -5.17 -5.65
N LEU A 21 7.45 -5.93 -5.16
CA LEU A 21 8.29 -6.77 -5.99
C LEU A 21 7.47 -7.85 -6.72
N ARG A 22 6.60 -8.57 -6.01
CA ARG A 22 5.77 -9.62 -6.62
C ARG A 22 4.81 -9.05 -7.66
N LEU A 23 4.21 -7.89 -7.41
CA LEU A 23 3.35 -7.22 -8.39
C LEU A 23 4.13 -6.84 -9.66
N ALA A 24 5.40 -6.42 -9.52
CA ALA A 24 6.27 -6.12 -10.64
C ALA A 24 6.64 -7.39 -11.44
N GLU A 25 7.01 -8.47 -10.75
CA GLU A 25 7.35 -9.76 -11.38
C GLU A 25 6.18 -10.40 -12.13
N TYR A 26 4.94 -10.20 -11.66
CA TYR A 26 3.75 -10.62 -12.41
C TYR A 26 3.53 -9.83 -13.70
N ASP A 27 4.17 -8.68 -13.83
CA ASP A 27 4.20 -7.84 -15.03
C ASP A 27 2.80 -7.49 -15.60
N ILE A 28 1.84 -7.26 -14.70
CA ILE A 28 0.44 -6.93 -15.00
C ILE A 28 0.26 -5.42 -15.18
N PHE A 29 0.90 -4.63 -14.30
CA PHE A 29 0.80 -3.19 -14.30
C PHE A 29 1.96 -2.54 -15.05
N GLU A 30 1.73 -1.38 -15.64
CA GLU A 30 2.82 -0.55 -16.20
C GLU A 30 3.72 0.02 -15.11
N THR A 31 3.10 0.40 -13.97
CA THR A 31 3.81 1.04 -12.85
C THR A 31 3.34 0.48 -11.52
N VAL A 32 4.30 0.12 -10.69
CA VAL A 32 4.12 -0.13 -9.24
C VAL A 32 4.72 1.03 -8.48
N VAL A 33 3.93 1.73 -7.66
CA VAL A 33 4.40 2.77 -6.77
C VAL A 33 4.52 2.20 -5.35
N LEU A 34 5.67 2.37 -4.73
CA LEU A 34 5.93 2.01 -3.34
C LEU A 34 6.13 3.28 -2.52
N THR A 35 5.34 3.48 -1.46
CA THR A 35 5.47 4.66 -0.60
C THR A 35 5.78 4.31 0.85
N ASP A 36 6.47 5.20 1.54
CA ASP A 36 6.70 5.12 3.00
C ASP A 36 6.98 6.52 3.55
N ILE A 37 6.83 6.68 4.87
CA ILE A 37 7.19 7.92 5.57
C ILE A 37 8.70 8.00 5.87
N LEU A 38 9.43 6.91 5.79
CA LEU A 38 10.87 6.88 6.01
C LEU A 38 11.58 7.41 4.76
N GLU A 39 12.18 8.59 4.91
CA GLU A 39 12.85 9.31 3.83
C GLU A 39 13.90 8.44 3.11
N GLY A 40 13.83 8.44 1.79
CA GLY A 40 14.75 7.71 0.91
C GLY A 40 14.56 6.19 0.87
N LYS A 41 13.79 5.61 1.81
CA LYS A 41 13.61 4.16 1.87
C LYS A 41 12.83 3.59 0.68
N PRO A 42 11.65 4.12 0.32
CA PRO A 42 10.92 3.58 -0.83
C PRO A 42 11.67 3.79 -2.15
N GLU A 43 12.39 4.91 -2.27
CA GLU A 43 13.22 5.21 -3.45
C GLU A 43 14.39 4.22 -3.59
N GLY A 44 15.10 3.93 -2.50
CA GLY A 44 16.18 2.95 -2.47
C GLY A 44 15.69 1.55 -2.84
N LEU A 45 14.59 1.09 -2.23
CA LEU A 45 14.00 -0.20 -2.55
C LEU A 45 13.52 -0.28 -4.01
N ALA A 46 12.91 0.78 -4.52
CA ALA A 46 12.48 0.83 -5.92
C ALA A 46 13.67 0.75 -6.88
N LEU A 47 14.79 1.40 -6.54
CA LEU A 47 16.02 1.31 -7.32
C LEU A 47 16.55 -0.13 -7.36
N ASP A 48 16.68 -0.78 -6.21
CA ASP A 48 17.16 -2.16 -6.11
C ASP A 48 16.27 -3.12 -6.92
N MET A 49 14.95 -3.01 -6.77
CA MET A 49 13.98 -3.82 -7.52
C MET A 49 14.07 -3.57 -9.03
N ASN A 50 14.23 -2.32 -9.48
CA ASN A 50 14.39 -2.01 -10.90
C ASN A 50 15.71 -2.56 -11.47
N GLN A 51 16.77 -2.66 -10.67
CA GLN A 51 18.04 -3.24 -11.11
C GLN A 51 17.94 -4.75 -11.35
N SER A 52 17.03 -5.46 -10.65
CA SER A 52 16.80 -6.89 -10.89
C SER A 52 16.03 -7.20 -12.18
N ARG A 53 15.39 -6.20 -12.81
CA ARG A 53 14.52 -6.38 -13.99
C ARG A 53 15.18 -7.16 -15.12
N SER A 54 16.45 -6.90 -15.40
CA SER A 54 17.17 -7.58 -16.49
C SER A 54 17.41 -9.07 -16.24
N ILE A 55 17.38 -9.48 -14.97
CA ILE A 55 17.57 -10.87 -14.54
C ILE A 55 16.21 -11.58 -14.43
N GLU A 56 15.26 -10.92 -13.77
CA GLU A 56 13.93 -11.49 -13.49
C GLU A 56 12.97 -11.41 -14.70
N GLY A 57 13.26 -10.55 -15.68
CA GLY A 57 12.56 -10.52 -16.96
C GLY A 57 11.22 -9.76 -16.94
N PHE A 58 10.93 -8.95 -15.91
CA PHE A 58 9.74 -8.08 -15.92
C PHE A 58 10.07 -6.69 -16.48
N GLU A 59 9.05 -6.01 -17.00
CA GLU A 59 9.21 -4.65 -17.52
C GLU A 59 8.44 -3.57 -16.74
N THR A 60 7.60 -3.96 -15.79
CA THR A 60 6.92 -3.06 -14.87
C THR A 60 7.91 -2.08 -14.24
N LYS A 61 7.60 -0.79 -14.31
CA LYS A 61 8.41 0.27 -13.66
C LYS A 61 8.04 0.35 -12.18
N ILE A 62 9.04 0.29 -11.30
CA ILE A 62 8.82 0.51 -9.87
C ILE A 62 9.27 1.93 -9.52
N VAL A 63 8.40 2.68 -8.85
CA VAL A 63 8.64 4.06 -8.42
C VAL A 63 8.55 4.12 -6.90
N GLY A 64 9.59 4.56 -6.24
CA GLY A 64 9.58 4.88 -4.81
C GLY A 64 9.19 6.34 -4.57
N ALA A 65 8.42 6.61 -3.52
CA ALA A 65 8.10 7.97 -3.11
C ALA A 65 8.00 8.08 -1.58
N THR A 66 8.82 8.92 -0.99
CA THR A 66 8.67 9.31 0.41
C THR A 66 7.43 10.18 0.56
N THR A 67 6.56 9.83 1.51
CA THR A 67 5.30 10.55 1.77
C THR A 67 5.27 11.12 3.18
N THR A 68 4.47 12.17 3.39
CA THR A 68 4.27 12.72 4.72
C THR A 68 2.80 12.63 5.15
N ALA A 69 2.55 12.78 6.45
CA ALA A 69 1.18 12.78 6.97
C ALA A 69 0.34 13.95 6.42
N GLU A 70 1.00 15.05 6.05
CA GLU A 70 0.39 16.26 5.48
C GLU A 70 0.07 16.11 3.98
N GLY A 71 0.52 15.03 3.35
CA GLY A 71 0.17 14.66 1.98
C GLY A 71 1.25 14.90 0.92
N ALA A 72 2.45 15.40 1.29
CA ALA A 72 3.55 15.50 0.32
C ALA A 72 3.98 14.11 -0.17
N GLY A 73 4.37 14.00 -1.44
CA GLY A 73 4.81 12.76 -2.07
C GLY A 73 3.68 11.86 -2.57
N TYR A 74 2.44 12.10 -2.16
CA TYR A 74 1.28 11.31 -2.64
C TYR A 74 0.93 11.58 -4.11
N GLU A 75 1.47 12.61 -4.73
CA GLU A 75 1.33 12.87 -6.17
C GLU A 75 1.79 11.67 -7.02
N ALA A 76 2.79 10.93 -6.54
CA ALA A 76 3.27 9.71 -7.20
C ALA A 76 2.17 8.64 -7.31
N THR A 77 1.23 8.61 -6.36
CA THR A 77 0.13 7.64 -6.31
C THR A 77 -1.03 8.00 -7.24
N ALA A 78 -1.02 9.20 -7.85
CA ALA A 78 -2.15 9.70 -8.62
C ALA A 78 -2.59 8.74 -9.73
N ASN A 79 -3.92 8.59 -9.87
CA ASN A 79 -4.56 7.73 -10.86
C ASN A 79 -4.21 6.24 -10.72
N SER A 80 -3.95 5.75 -9.51
CA SER A 80 -3.81 4.32 -9.25
C SER A 80 -5.16 3.62 -9.45
N GLU A 81 -5.13 2.48 -10.13
CA GLU A 81 -6.31 1.60 -10.27
C GLU A 81 -6.54 0.77 -9.01
N VAL A 82 -5.43 0.35 -8.39
CA VAL A 82 -5.45 -0.43 -7.15
C VAL A 82 -4.48 0.21 -6.14
N VAL A 83 -4.89 0.25 -4.89
CA VAL A 83 -4.03 0.67 -3.77
C VAL A 83 -4.03 -0.40 -2.69
N VAL A 84 -2.85 -0.87 -2.30
CA VAL A 84 -2.67 -1.82 -1.20
C VAL A 84 -2.12 -1.08 0.00
N ILE A 85 -2.90 -1.01 1.10
CA ILE A 85 -2.48 -0.34 2.34
C ILE A 85 -1.89 -1.38 3.29
N THR A 86 -0.58 -1.33 3.44
CA THR A 86 0.18 -2.17 4.40
C THR A 86 0.78 -1.34 5.53
N ALA A 87 0.57 -0.01 5.49
CA ALA A 87 1.10 0.92 6.48
C ALA A 87 0.46 0.69 7.85
N GLY A 88 1.28 0.75 8.88
CA GLY A 88 0.87 0.57 10.26
C GLY A 88 2.01 0.04 11.12
N LEU A 89 1.88 0.19 12.43
CA LEU A 89 2.85 -0.35 13.38
C LEU A 89 2.47 -1.80 13.74
N PRO A 90 3.45 -2.71 13.83
CA PRO A 90 3.22 -4.04 14.37
C PRO A 90 2.95 -3.96 15.88
N ARG A 91 2.19 -4.91 16.40
CA ARG A 91 1.94 -5.02 17.82
C ARG A 91 3.25 -5.27 18.58
N LYS A 92 3.55 -4.43 19.56
CA LYS A 92 4.72 -4.59 20.44
C LYS A 92 4.34 -5.37 21.70
N PRO A 93 5.29 -6.06 22.36
CA PRO A 93 5.05 -6.66 23.67
C PRO A 93 4.51 -5.64 24.67
N GLY A 94 3.48 -6.01 25.42
CA GLY A 94 2.80 -5.13 26.38
C GLY A 94 1.71 -4.22 25.78
N MET A 95 1.57 -4.16 24.47
CA MET A 95 0.55 -3.35 23.79
C MET A 95 -0.81 -4.08 23.79
N SER A 96 -1.85 -3.41 24.26
CA SER A 96 -3.22 -3.91 24.13
C SER A 96 -3.72 -3.82 22.69
N ARG A 97 -4.83 -4.51 22.37
CA ARG A 97 -5.49 -4.36 21.06
C ARG A 97 -6.00 -2.92 20.84
N MET A 98 -6.49 -2.30 21.92
CA MET A 98 -7.01 -0.92 21.85
C MET A 98 -5.90 0.10 21.58
N ASP A 99 -4.72 -0.07 22.17
CA ASP A 99 -3.56 0.79 21.87
C ASP A 99 -3.16 0.68 20.40
N LEU A 100 -3.13 -0.54 19.86
CA LEU A 100 -2.82 -0.77 18.45
C LEU A 100 -3.85 -0.12 17.52
N ILE A 101 -5.15 -0.25 17.85
CA ILE A 101 -6.23 0.42 17.10
C ILE A 101 -6.00 1.93 17.10
N GLY A 102 -5.76 2.52 18.27
CA GLY A 102 -5.57 3.98 18.40
C GLY A 102 -4.44 4.52 17.51
N VAL A 103 -3.29 3.85 17.53
CA VAL A 103 -2.13 4.26 16.73
C VAL A 103 -2.37 4.05 15.23
N ASN A 104 -2.81 2.85 14.84
CA ASN A 104 -2.99 2.52 13.42
C ASN A 104 -4.16 3.25 12.79
N ALA A 105 -5.19 3.62 13.57
CA ALA A 105 -6.30 4.42 13.07
C ALA A 105 -5.84 5.80 12.54
N GLY A 106 -4.94 6.47 13.25
CA GLY A 106 -4.37 7.74 12.78
C GLY A 106 -3.60 7.58 11.47
N ILE A 107 -2.76 6.55 11.39
CA ILE A 107 -1.95 6.25 10.19
C ILE A 107 -2.86 5.93 9.00
N VAL A 108 -3.76 4.96 9.16
CA VAL A 108 -4.63 4.49 8.06
C VAL A 108 -5.59 5.57 7.60
N ARG A 109 -6.11 6.41 8.51
CA ARG A 109 -6.97 7.55 8.16
C ARG A 109 -6.23 8.53 7.25
N SER A 110 -5.03 8.98 7.66
CA SER A 110 -4.23 9.91 6.88
C SER A 110 -3.90 9.34 5.49
N VAL A 111 -3.50 8.08 5.42
CA VAL A 111 -3.26 7.38 4.15
C VAL A 111 -4.52 7.36 3.28
N ALA A 112 -5.66 6.94 3.84
CA ALA A 112 -6.91 6.82 3.11
C ALA A 112 -7.40 8.16 2.53
N GLU A 113 -7.32 9.23 3.31
CA GLU A 113 -7.70 10.60 2.89
C GLU A 113 -6.80 11.09 1.73
N ASN A 114 -5.49 10.86 1.82
CA ASN A 114 -4.57 11.23 0.74
C ASN A 114 -4.78 10.39 -0.52
N ILE A 115 -4.98 9.08 -0.38
CA ILE A 115 -5.30 8.21 -1.52
C ILE A 115 -6.62 8.62 -2.18
N ALA A 116 -7.66 8.92 -1.42
CA ALA A 116 -8.94 9.39 -1.98
C ALA A 116 -8.79 10.67 -2.81
N LYS A 117 -7.91 11.57 -2.38
CA LYS A 117 -7.61 12.82 -3.09
C LYS A 117 -6.89 12.59 -4.42
N HIS A 118 -5.90 11.69 -4.45
CA HIS A 118 -5.03 11.50 -5.62
C HIS A 118 -5.52 10.37 -6.56
N SER A 119 -6.26 9.39 -6.03
CA SER A 119 -6.76 8.21 -6.76
C SER A 119 -8.25 7.95 -6.45
N PRO A 120 -9.17 8.87 -6.80
CA PRO A 120 -10.57 8.80 -6.38
C PRO A 120 -11.35 7.61 -6.96
N ASN A 121 -10.82 6.96 -7.97
CA ASN A 121 -11.43 5.81 -8.63
C ASN A 121 -10.79 4.47 -8.26
N ALA A 122 -9.78 4.46 -7.38
CA ALA A 122 -9.06 3.26 -7.01
C ALA A 122 -9.94 2.21 -6.30
N VAL A 123 -9.55 0.95 -6.44
CA VAL A 123 -9.94 -0.13 -5.52
C VAL A 123 -8.88 -0.20 -4.41
N ILE A 124 -9.30 -0.23 -3.16
CA ILE A 124 -8.40 -0.26 -2.01
C ILE A 124 -8.43 -1.63 -1.36
N ILE A 125 -7.26 -2.22 -1.16
CA ILE A 125 -7.05 -3.47 -0.43
C ILE A 125 -6.30 -3.13 0.86
N VAL A 126 -6.95 -3.32 2.00
CA VAL A 126 -6.38 -3.07 3.32
C VAL A 126 -5.77 -4.37 3.87
N VAL A 127 -4.52 -4.30 4.30
CA VAL A 127 -3.79 -5.39 4.96
C VAL A 127 -3.42 -5.03 6.40
N SER A 128 -3.45 -3.73 6.70
CA SER A 128 -3.11 -3.18 8.03
C SER A 128 -3.99 -3.77 9.13
N ASN A 129 -3.38 -4.03 10.28
CA ASN A 129 -4.06 -4.60 11.43
C ASN A 129 -4.40 -3.52 12.51
N PRO A 130 -5.52 -3.73 13.25
CA PRO A 130 -6.50 -4.82 13.12
C PRO A 130 -7.34 -4.68 11.84
N LEU A 131 -7.49 -5.78 11.10
CA LEU A 131 -7.97 -5.74 9.71
C LEU A 131 -9.36 -5.14 9.54
N ASP A 132 -10.34 -5.63 10.28
CA ASP A 132 -11.74 -5.23 10.11
C ASP A 132 -11.95 -3.77 10.45
N GLU A 133 -11.35 -3.32 11.56
CA GLU A 133 -11.40 -1.94 12.02
C GLU A 133 -10.72 -0.99 11.03
N MET A 134 -9.54 -1.37 10.51
CA MET A 134 -8.81 -0.53 9.54
C MET A 134 -9.51 -0.50 8.18
N THR A 135 -10.14 -1.60 7.76
CA THR A 135 -10.93 -1.64 6.53
C THR A 135 -12.17 -0.76 6.64
N ALA A 136 -12.92 -0.85 7.76
CA ALA A 136 -14.07 0.00 8.00
C ALA A 136 -13.69 1.48 8.07
N LEU A 137 -12.57 1.79 8.76
CA LEU A 137 -12.05 3.16 8.84
C LEU A 137 -11.66 3.70 7.46
N THR A 138 -10.99 2.88 6.63
CA THR A 138 -10.61 3.26 5.26
C THR A 138 -11.84 3.60 4.42
N GLN A 139 -12.88 2.78 4.51
CA GLN A 139 -14.13 3.02 3.78
C GLN A 139 -14.81 4.32 4.22
N LEU A 140 -14.82 4.59 5.53
CA LEU A 140 -15.37 5.84 6.08
C LEU A 140 -14.55 7.07 5.67
N ALA A 141 -13.22 6.99 5.76
CA ALA A 141 -12.33 8.11 5.47
C ALA A 141 -12.32 8.48 3.98
N THR A 142 -12.40 7.48 3.09
CA THR A 142 -12.45 7.71 1.64
C THR A 142 -13.83 8.06 1.13
N SER A 143 -14.90 7.69 1.83
CA SER A 143 -16.28 7.71 1.33
C SER A 143 -16.47 6.89 0.04
N PHE A 144 -15.60 5.93 -0.24
CA PHE A 144 -15.71 5.07 -1.41
C PHE A 144 -16.87 4.08 -1.27
N PRO A 145 -17.47 3.63 -2.38
CA PRO A 145 -18.49 2.58 -2.32
C PRO A 145 -17.89 1.29 -1.72
N LYS A 146 -18.71 0.51 -0.99
CA LYS A 146 -18.28 -0.69 -0.28
C LYS A 146 -17.58 -1.74 -1.15
N ASN A 147 -17.93 -1.82 -2.42
CA ASN A 147 -17.32 -2.73 -3.39
C ASN A 147 -15.94 -2.30 -3.88
N ARG A 148 -15.44 -1.15 -3.44
CA ARG A 148 -14.08 -0.67 -3.78
C ARG A 148 -13.12 -0.63 -2.58
N VAL A 149 -13.56 -1.04 -1.39
CA VAL A 149 -12.70 -1.15 -0.20
C VAL A 149 -12.88 -2.52 0.41
N MET A 150 -11.80 -3.28 0.48
CA MET A 150 -11.79 -4.64 1.00
C MET A 150 -10.61 -4.90 1.92
N GLY A 151 -10.79 -5.76 2.90
CA GLY A 151 -9.71 -6.28 3.75
C GLY A 151 -9.16 -7.60 3.20
N GLN A 152 -7.85 -7.81 3.32
CA GLN A 152 -7.20 -9.05 2.90
C GLN A 152 -6.38 -9.64 4.05
N ALA A 153 -6.77 -10.85 4.50
CA ALA A 153 -6.01 -11.72 5.41
C ALA A 153 -6.38 -13.20 5.22
N GLY A 154 -7.59 -13.49 4.75
CA GLY A 154 -8.13 -14.84 4.69
C GLY A 154 -7.30 -15.85 3.91
N MET A 155 -6.58 -15.44 2.89
CA MET A 155 -5.68 -16.32 2.13
C MET A 155 -4.58 -16.92 3.01
N LEU A 156 -3.95 -16.09 3.84
CA LEU A 156 -2.90 -16.54 4.76
C LEU A 156 -3.48 -17.40 5.89
N ASP A 157 -4.60 -16.98 6.47
CA ASP A 157 -5.22 -17.67 7.59
C ASP A 157 -5.82 -19.02 7.17
N THR A 158 -6.28 -19.14 5.93
CA THR A 158 -6.77 -20.41 5.37
C THR A 158 -5.62 -21.38 5.03
N ALA A 159 -4.44 -20.85 4.72
CA ALA A 159 -3.27 -21.65 4.36
C ALA A 159 -2.53 -22.24 5.57
N ARG A 160 -2.82 -21.81 6.78
CA ARG A 160 -2.23 -22.33 8.05
C ARG A 160 -3.08 -23.45 8.61
#